data_04d9f11295f7a8e88213faef821031bf
#
_entry.id   04d9f11295f7a8e88213faef821031bf
#
_cell.length_a   1.000
_cell.length_b   1.000
_cell.length_c   1.000
_cell.angle_alpha   90.00
_cell.angle_beta   90.00
_cell.angle_gamma   90.00
#
_symmetry.space_group_name_H-M   'P 1'
#
loop_
_entity.id
_entity.type
_entity.pdbx_description
1 polymer ?
#
loop_
_entity_poly.entity_id
_entity_poly.type
_entity_poly.pdbx_seq_one_letter_code
_entity_poly.pdbx_strand_id
1 'polypeptide(L)'
;GLIAIGIPPTPEEFARIISFLILSVFYVGLWLNMAILFSLCFRQTATSALASLAIWLFFSVFYTMIVNWVAKLFMPSDMMPPYYVVGYQKIVWGIMSLNPCELFNQATSVLLMPSLRSLGPLMMEQVQGAIPSPLPLGQSLLVIWPQLTGLIAVTILCFALSYIIFMRREIRSR
;
A
#
# COMPACT_ATOMS: atom_id res chain seq x y z
N GLY A 1 -24.87 9.52 8.60
CA GLY A 1 -23.84 10.50 8.84
C GLY A 1 -24.03 11.80 8.08
N LEU A 2 -23.42 11.99 6.93
CA LEU A 2 -23.35 13.29 6.21
C LEU A 2 -24.73 13.84 5.81
N ILE A 3 -25.64 12.99 5.36
CA ILE A 3 -27.01 13.38 5.00
C ILE A 3 -27.79 13.89 6.22
N ALA A 4 -27.48 13.40 7.42
CA ALA A 4 -28.16 13.86 8.65
C ALA A 4 -27.70 15.26 9.11
N ILE A 5 -26.57 15.75 8.59
CA ILE A 5 -26.03 17.08 8.88
C ILE A 5 -26.46 18.10 7.80
N GLY A 6 -27.22 17.66 6.77
CA GLY A 6 -27.78 18.54 5.74
C GLY A 6 -26.82 18.96 4.63
N ILE A 7 -25.63 18.35 4.56
CA ILE A 7 -24.64 18.60 3.50
C ILE A 7 -24.65 17.39 2.55
N PRO A 8 -25.26 17.49 1.36
CA PRO A 8 -25.22 16.41 0.39
C PRO A 8 -23.77 16.25 -0.12
N PRO A 9 -23.23 14.99 -0.19
CA PRO A 9 -21.93 14.75 -0.75
C PRO A 9 -21.88 15.17 -2.22
N THR A 10 -20.82 15.82 -2.62
CA THR A 10 -20.61 16.17 -4.03
C THR A 10 -20.41 14.91 -4.87
N PRO A 11 -20.73 14.91 -6.17
CA PRO A 11 -20.49 13.76 -7.05
C PRO A 11 -19.03 13.30 -7.04
N GLU A 12 -18.10 14.23 -6.84
CA GLU A 12 -16.66 13.93 -6.75
C GLU A 12 -16.33 13.18 -5.45
N GLU A 13 -16.88 13.58 -4.32
CA GLU A 13 -16.69 12.88 -3.04
C GLU A 13 -17.25 11.45 -3.08
N PHE A 14 -18.41 11.29 -3.72
CA PHE A 14 -19.01 9.98 -3.91
C PHE A 14 -18.12 9.08 -4.78
N ALA A 15 -17.56 9.59 -5.88
CA ALA A 15 -16.65 8.85 -6.73
C ALA A 15 -15.31 8.51 -6.02
N ARG A 16 -14.83 9.36 -5.10
CA ARG A 16 -13.66 9.06 -4.23
C ARG A 16 -13.94 7.89 -3.29
N ILE A 17 -15.12 7.86 -2.69
CA ILE A 17 -15.55 6.75 -1.81
C ILE A 17 -15.62 5.43 -2.61
N ILE A 18 -16.19 5.45 -3.82
CA ILE A 18 -16.24 4.27 -4.68
C ILE A 18 -14.82 3.80 -5.04
N SER A 19 -13.94 4.70 -5.41
CA SER A 19 -12.54 4.37 -5.73
C SER A 19 -11.81 3.77 -4.53
N PHE A 20 -12.05 4.29 -3.32
CA PHE A 20 -11.54 3.73 -2.08
C PHE A 20 -12.09 2.31 -1.82
N LEU A 21 -13.39 2.07 -2.04
CA LEU A 21 -13.99 0.75 -1.89
C LEU A 21 -13.38 -0.27 -2.85
N ILE A 22 -13.17 0.11 -4.11
CA ILE A 22 -12.50 -0.74 -5.11
C ILE A 22 -11.07 -1.08 -4.66
N LEU A 23 -10.31 -0.07 -4.21
CA LEU A 23 -8.96 -0.27 -3.68
C LEU A 23 -8.97 -1.23 -2.47
N SER A 24 -9.94 -1.08 -1.57
CA SER A 24 -10.10 -1.94 -0.40
C SER A 24 -10.41 -3.39 -0.79
N VAL A 25 -11.19 -3.63 -1.83
CA VAL A 25 -11.44 -4.98 -2.36
C VAL A 25 -10.14 -5.65 -2.82
N PHE A 26 -9.28 -4.94 -3.55
CA PHE A 26 -7.98 -5.47 -3.95
C PHE A 26 -7.07 -5.76 -2.74
N TYR A 27 -7.06 -4.88 -1.76
CA TYR A 27 -6.27 -5.07 -0.54
C TYR A 27 -6.75 -6.29 0.28
N VAL A 28 -8.04 -6.43 0.48
CA VAL A 28 -8.62 -7.61 1.16
C VAL A 28 -8.38 -8.88 0.34
N GLY A 29 -8.54 -8.80 -0.99
CA GLY A 29 -8.26 -9.89 -1.91
C GLY A 29 -6.83 -10.40 -1.83
N LEU A 30 -5.85 -9.50 -1.66
CA LEU A 30 -4.45 -9.86 -1.45
C LEU A 30 -4.28 -10.72 -0.20
N TRP A 31 -4.83 -10.28 0.94
CA TRP A 31 -4.71 -11.01 2.21
C TRP A 31 -5.45 -12.34 2.20
N LEU A 32 -6.59 -12.42 1.52
CA LEU A 32 -7.30 -13.68 1.28
C LEU A 32 -6.45 -14.66 0.45
N ASN A 33 -5.84 -14.19 -0.64
CA ASN A 33 -4.94 -15.02 -1.45
C ASN A 33 -3.73 -15.50 -0.65
N MET A 34 -3.18 -14.64 0.22
CA MET A 34 -2.09 -15.00 1.11
C MET A 34 -2.53 -16.08 2.12
N ALA A 35 -3.71 -15.97 2.69
CA ALA A 35 -4.28 -16.96 3.60
C ALA A 35 -4.51 -18.31 2.90
N ILE A 36 -5.01 -18.30 1.65
CA ILE A 36 -5.16 -19.50 0.82
C ILE A 36 -3.80 -20.14 0.55
N LEU A 37 -2.78 -19.34 0.20
CA LEU A 37 -1.42 -19.82 -0.03
C LEU A 37 -0.89 -20.58 1.20
N PHE A 38 -1.04 -20.02 2.40
CA PHE A 38 -0.61 -20.68 3.63
C PHE A 38 -1.43 -21.92 3.95
N SER A 39 -2.74 -21.91 3.68
CA SER A 39 -3.60 -23.08 3.83
C SER A 39 -3.14 -24.24 2.93
N LEU A 40 -2.63 -23.94 1.76
CA LEU A 40 -2.02 -24.93 0.88
C LEU A 40 -0.63 -25.38 1.35
N CYS A 41 0.15 -24.52 1.99
CA CYS A 41 1.50 -24.85 2.47
C CYS A 41 1.50 -25.69 3.75
N PHE A 42 0.63 -25.35 4.69
CA PHE A 42 0.56 -26.01 6.00
C PHE A 42 -0.52 -27.10 6.04
N ARG A 43 -0.23 -28.19 6.77
CA ARG A 43 -1.19 -29.30 6.93
C ARG A 43 -2.25 -29.03 8.00
N GLN A 44 -1.93 -28.20 9.00
CA GLN A 44 -2.80 -27.88 10.11
C GLN A 44 -3.42 -26.49 9.89
N THR A 45 -4.71 -26.38 10.03
CA THR A 45 -5.47 -25.13 9.87
C THR A 45 -5.05 -24.06 10.87
N ALA A 46 -4.74 -24.45 12.12
CA ALA A 46 -4.28 -23.52 13.16
C ALA A 46 -2.92 -22.87 12.79
N THR A 47 -1.96 -23.66 12.31
CA THR A 47 -0.65 -23.12 11.89
C THR A 47 -0.75 -22.24 10.68
N SER A 48 -1.64 -22.54 9.72
CA SER A 48 -1.90 -21.72 8.56
C SER A 48 -2.50 -20.35 8.95
N ALA A 49 -3.48 -20.34 9.85
CA ALA A 49 -4.09 -19.12 10.35
C ALA A 49 -3.08 -18.24 11.10
N LEU A 50 -2.27 -18.85 11.99
CA LEU A 50 -1.22 -18.13 12.72
C LEU A 50 -0.15 -17.58 11.78
N ALA A 51 0.26 -18.32 10.75
CA ALA A 51 1.23 -17.85 9.76
C ALA A 51 0.70 -16.66 8.95
N SER A 52 -0.58 -16.71 8.54
CA SER A 52 -1.23 -15.61 7.82
C SER A 52 -1.29 -14.34 8.68
N LEU A 53 -1.66 -14.49 9.96
CA LEU A 53 -1.72 -13.39 10.91
C LEU A 53 -0.32 -12.82 11.19
N ALA A 54 0.67 -13.69 11.37
CA ALA A 54 2.06 -13.28 11.64
C ALA A 54 2.64 -12.46 10.47
N ILE A 55 2.41 -12.88 9.22
CA ILE A 55 2.87 -12.12 8.04
C ILE A 55 2.13 -10.79 7.90
N TRP A 56 0.81 -10.77 8.13
CA TRP A 56 0.08 -9.52 8.13
C TRP A 56 0.63 -8.55 9.18
N LEU A 57 0.86 -9.02 10.40
CA LEU A 57 1.42 -8.22 11.50
C LEU A 57 2.85 -7.77 11.20
N PHE A 58 3.66 -8.63 10.55
CA PHE A 58 5.00 -8.27 10.11
C PHE A 58 4.96 -7.08 9.14
N PHE A 59 4.16 -7.14 8.09
CA PHE A 59 4.06 -6.04 7.13
C PHE A 59 3.39 -4.79 7.70
N SER A 60 2.41 -4.96 8.60
CA SER A 60 1.67 -3.84 9.19
C SER A 60 2.48 -3.03 10.20
N VAL A 61 3.34 -3.70 11.00
CA VAL A 61 4.04 -3.07 12.12
C VAL A 61 5.57 -3.15 11.96
N PHE A 62 6.09 -4.37 11.85
CA PHE A 62 7.55 -4.58 11.93
C PHE A 62 8.27 -4.08 10.68
N TYR A 63 7.71 -4.24 9.50
CA TYR A 63 8.35 -3.82 8.27
C TYR A 63 8.68 -2.32 8.26
N THR A 64 7.71 -1.50 8.56
CA THR A 64 7.87 -0.04 8.62
C THR A 64 8.89 0.37 9.70
N MET A 65 8.86 -0.31 10.84
CA MET A 65 9.82 -0.08 11.92
C MET A 65 11.24 -0.45 11.50
N ILE A 66 11.44 -1.61 10.87
CA ILE A 66 12.74 -2.08 10.38
C ILE A 66 13.29 -1.13 9.31
N VAL A 67 12.47 -0.74 8.33
CA VAL A 67 12.90 0.19 7.28
C VAL A 67 13.34 1.53 7.88
N ASN A 68 12.59 2.06 8.85
CA ASN A 68 12.96 3.31 9.52
C ASN A 68 14.24 3.17 10.35
N TRP A 69 14.47 2.02 10.98
CA TRP A 69 15.70 1.76 11.73
C TRP A 69 16.90 1.64 10.79
N VAL A 70 16.79 0.85 9.74
CA VAL A 70 17.83 0.71 8.71
C VAL A 70 18.12 2.07 8.08
N ALA A 71 17.08 2.83 7.79
CA ALA A 71 17.18 4.19 7.30
C ALA A 71 18.05 5.08 8.19
N LYS A 72 17.81 5.07 9.50
CA LYS A 72 18.60 5.85 10.48
C LYS A 72 20.05 5.40 10.58
N LEU A 73 20.34 4.11 10.41
CA LEU A 73 21.70 3.58 10.45
C LEU A 73 22.54 4.01 9.25
N PHE A 74 21.92 4.17 8.08
CA PHE A 74 22.60 4.60 6.85
C PHE A 74 22.58 6.12 6.65
N MET A 75 21.85 6.86 7.46
CA MET A 75 21.82 8.31 7.44
C MET A 75 22.79 8.85 8.49
N PRO A 76 24.03 9.21 8.14
CA PRO A 76 24.88 9.94 9.05
C PRO A 76 24.24 11.29 9.32
N SER A 77 24.07 11.58 10.62
CA SER A 77 23.57 12.80 11.23
C SER A 77 23.89 14.11 10.48
N ASP A 78 22.91 15.00 10.46
CA ASP A 78 22.92 16.48 10.50
C ASP A 78 23.89 17.30 9.61
N MET A 79 24.85 16.70 8.88
CA MET A 79 25.85 17.42 8.09
C MET A 79 25.79 17.17 6.57
N MET A 80 24.78 16.48 6.07
CA MET A 80 24.71 16.21 4.63
C MET A 80 24.00 17.35 3.86
N PRO A 81 24.54 17.70 2.65
CA PRO A 81 23.88 18.64 1.75
C PRO A 81 22.46 18.18 1.39
N PRO A 82 21.50 19.10 1.19
CA PRO A 82 20.08 18.75 0.91
C PRO A 82 19.88 17.79 -0.25
N TYR A 83 20.78 17.80 -1.22
CA TYR A 83 20.75 16.92 -2.40
C TYR A 83 20.85 15.43 -2.04
N TYR A 84 21.73 15.07 -1.09
CA TYR A 84 21.90 13.67 -0.66
C TYR A 84 20.70 13.19 0.15
N VAL A 85 20.08 14.07 0.93
CA VAL A 85 18.87 13.76 1.73
C VAL A 85 17.70 13.33 0.82
N VAL A 86 17.50 14.02 -0.30
CA VAL A 86 16.42 13.71 -1.25
C VAL A 86 16.67 12.36 -1.95
N GLY A 87 17.91 12.08 -2.38
CA GLY A 87 18.24 10.79 -2.98
C GLY A 87 18.01 9.61 -2.04
N TYR A 88 18.45 9.79 -0.81
CA TYR A 88 18.25 8.80 0.25
C TYR A 88 16.77 8.58 0.57
N GLN A 89 15.99 9.64 0.75
CA GLN A 89 14.54 9.53 0.98
C GLN A 89 13.81 8.80 -0.15
N LYS A 90 14.23 8.98 -1.41
CA LYS A 90 13.69 8.23 -2.54
C LYS A 90 13.94 6.72 -2.42
N ILE A 91 15.12 6.32 -1.96
CA ILE A 91 15.46 4.90 -1.76
C ILE A 91 14.60 4.32 -0.62
N VAL A 92 14.52 4.99 0.51
CA VAL A 92 13.69 4.57 1.66
C VAL A 92 12.23 4.46 1.25
N TRP A 93 11.72 5.44 0.50
CA TRP A 93 10.36 5.43 0.00
C TRP A 93 10.12 4.28 -0.98
N GLY A 94 11.09 3.98 -1.87
CA GLY A 94 11.04 2.82 -2.77
C GLY A 94 10.97 1.49 -2.01
N ILE A 95 11.76 1.34 -0.93
CA ILE A 95 11.70 0.15 -0.07
C ILE A 95 10.36 0.07 0.66
N MET A 96 9.84 1.17 1.20
CA MET A 96 8.52 1.21 1.82
C MET A 96 7.40 0.83 0.85
N SER A 97 7.51 1.19 -0.43
CA SER A 97 6.54 0.85 -1.47
C SER A 97 6.48 -0.65 -1.81
N LEU A 98 7.39 -1.48 -1.31
CA LEU A 98 7.29 -2.95 -1.39
C LEU A 98 6.31 -3.53 -0.37
N ASN A 99 5.92 -2.75 0.63
CA ASN A 99 4.97 -3.16 1.64
C ASN A 99 3.53 -2.98 1.15
N PRO A 100 2.72 -4.05 1.04
CA PRO A 100 1.32 -3.93 0.60
C PRO A 100 0.46 -3.06 1.52
N CYS A 101 0.73 -3.06 2.83
CA CYS A 101 0.02 -2.20 3.78
C CYS A 101 0.31 -0.73 3.51
N GLU A 102 1.57 -0.41 3.20
CA GLU A 102 1.99 0.95 2.89
C GLU A 102 1.43 1.44 1.56
N LEU A 103 1.42 0.58 0.52
CA LEU A 103 0.78 0.89 -0.76
C LEU A 103 -0.70 1.25 -0.57
N PHE A 104 -1.42 0.48 0.25
CA PHE A 104 -2.81 0.74 0.56
C PHE A 104 -2.99 2.06 1.34
N ASN A 105 -2.16 2.31 2.37
CA ASN A 105 -2.21 3.52 3.17
C ASN A 105 -1.94 4.78 2.32
N GLN A 106 -0.92 4.73 1.47
CA GLN A 106 -0.57 5.83 0.56
C GLN A 106 -1.72 6.13 -0.41
N ALA A 107 -2.26 5.10 -1.06
CA ALA A 107 -3.37 5.27 -2.00
C ALA A 107 -4.64 5.81 -1.30
N THR A 108 -4.95 5.29 -0.11
CA THR A 108 -6.09 5.76 0.71
C THR A 108 -5.92 7.22 1.10
N SER A 109 -4.72 7.62 1.53
CA SER A 109 -4.44 8.99 1.94
C SER A 109 -4.66 9.97 0.79
N VAL A 110 -4.22 9.66 -0.42
CA VAL A 110 -4.44 10.51 -1.60
C VAL A 110 -5.90 10.57 -2.03
N LEU A 111 -6.64 9.47 -1.91
CA LEU A 111 -8.06 9.43 -2.28
C LEU A 111 -8.93 10.23 -1.30
N LEU A 112 -8.67 10.08 -0.01
CA LEU A 112 -9.49 10.69 1.04
C LEU A 112 -9.04 12.10 1.43
N MET A 113 -7.76 12.44 1.17
CA MET A 113 -7.20 13.77 1.43
C MET A 113 -6.79 14.45 0.13
N PRO A 114 -7.71 15.16 -0.56
CA PRO A 114 -7.44 15.80 -1.85
C PRO A 114 -6.39 16.91 -1.79
N SER A 115 -5.97 17.33 -0.60
CA SER A 115 -4.86 18.26 -0.39
C SER A 115 -3.47 17.64 -0.64
N LEU A 116 -3.36 16.30 -0.61
CA LEU A 116 -2.11 15.60 -0.87
C LEU A 116 -1.86 15.49 -2.39
N ARG A 117 -0.86 16.21 -2.88
CA ARG A 117 -0.52 16.26 -4.32
C ARG A 117 0.56 15.29 -4.75
N SER A 118 1.30 14.71 -3.80
CA SER A 118 2.41 13.82 -4.07
C SER A 118 2.60 12.85 -2.92
N LEU A 119 3.03 11.64 -3.22
CA LEU A 119 3.34 10.58 -2.27
C LEU A 119 4.82 10.44 -1.98
N GLY A 120 5.68 11.22 -2.66
CA GLY A 120 7.13 11.19 -2.48
C GLY A 120 7.66 12.34 -1.63
N PRO A 121 8.96 12.30 -1.30
CA PRO A 121 9.63 13.41 -0.62
C PRO A 121 9.57 14.67 -1.49
N LEU A 122 8.96 15.72 -0.97
CA LEU A 122 8.83 17.02 -1.64
C LEU A 122 9.93 17.95 -1.15
N MET A 123 10.52 18.71 -2.07
CA MET A 123 11.37 19.85 -1.70
C MET A 123 10.51 21.00 -1.19
N MET A 124 11.02 21.77 -0.21
CA MET A 124 10.36 22.96 0.33
C MET A 124 9.92 23.94 -0.75
N GLU A 125 10.70 24.09 -1.82
CA GLU A 125 10.40 24.95 -2.97
C GLU A 125 9.15 24.48 -3.74
N GLN A 126 8.91 23.17 -3.84
CA GLN A 126 7.73 22.62 -4.50
C GLN A 126 6.45 22.84 -3.66
N VAL A 127 6.60 22.89 -2.33
CA VAL A 127 5.48 23.17 -1.42
C VAL A 127 5.11 24.66 -1.44
N GLN A 128 6.10 25.56 -1.52
CA GLN A 128 5.88 27.00 -1.52
C GLN A 128 5.27 27.53 -2.83
N GLY A 129 5.51 26.86 -3.95
CA GLY A 129 4.91 27.19 -5.25
C GLY A 129 3.56 26.57 -5.54
N ALA A 130 3.06 25.70 -4.67
CA ALA A 130 1.82 24.99 -4.90
C ALA A 130 0.59 25.86 -4.52
N ILE A 131 -0.27 26.16 -5.50
CA ILE A 131 -1.57 26.79 -5.25
C ILE A 131 -2.40 25.83 -4.38
N PRO A 132 -3.00 26.27 -3.26
CA PRO A 132 -3.76 25.41 -2.36
C PRO A 132 -5.16 25.06 -2.92
N SER A 133 -5.21 24.42 -4.08
CA SER A 133 -6.46 23.91 -4.64
C SER A 133 -6.50 22.36 -4.48
N PRO A 134 -7.64 21.78 -4.10
CA PRO A 134 -7.78 20.33 -4.00
C PRO A 134 -7.54 19.68 -5.36
N LEU A 135 -6.89 18.51 -5.39
CA LEU A 135 -6.68 17.77 -6.64
C LEU A 135 -8.03 17.27 -7.17
N PRO A 136 -8.33 17.45 -8.47
CA PRO A 136 -9.46 16.77 -9.08
C PRO A 136 -9.25 15.26 -9.04
N LEU A 137 -10.36 14.49 -8.96
CA LEU A 137 -10.35 13.03 -8.80
C LEU A 137 -9.48 12.31 -9.84
N GLY A 138 -9.51 12.76 -11.10
CA GLY A 138 -8.69 12.16 -12.16
C GLY A 138 -7.19 12.24 -11.90
N GLN A 139 -6.71 13.37 -11.37
CA GLN A 139 -5.30 13.53 -10.99
C GLN A 139 -4.95 12.67 -9.75
N SER A 140 -5.84 12.58 -8.77
CA SER A 140 -5.65 11.70 -7.62
C SER A 140 -5.52 10.24 -8.05
N LEU A 141 -6.32 9.77 -9.02
CA LEU A 141 -6.24 8.43 -9.58
C LEU A 141 -4.92 8.19 -10.32
N LEU A 142 -4.41 9.17 -11.06
CA LEU A 142 -3.10 9.07 -11.70
C LEU A 142 -1.96 8.97 -10.67
N VAL A 143 -2.05 9.69 -9.57
CA VAL A 143 -1.04 9.63 -8.49
C VAL A 143 -1.01 8.27 -7.81
N ILE A 144 -2.16 7.62 -7.61
CA ILE A 144 -2.24 6.29 -6.96
C ILE A 144 -2.06 5.12 -7.93
N TRP A 145 -1.94 5.38 -9.24
CA TRP A 145 -1.82 4.32 -10.25
C TRP A 145 -0.68 3.33 -9.97
N PRO A 146 0.54 3.77 -9.58
CA PRO A 146 1.61 2.84 -9.24
C PRO A 146 1.29 1.95 -8.04
N GLN A 147 0.61 2.49 -7.01
CA GLN A 147 0.21 1.74 -5.82
C GLN A 147 -0.85 0.69 -6.14
N LEU A 148 -1.84 1.06 -6.95
CA LEU A 148 -2.89 0.15 -7.41
C LEU A 148 -2.31 -0.99 -8.24
N THR A 149 -1.46 -0.67 -9.23
CA THR A 149 -0.79 -1.69 -10.06
C THR A 149 0.11 -2.60 -9.22
N GLY A 150 0.81 -2.08 -8.23
CA GLY A 150 1.61 -2.85 -7.28
C GLY A 150 0.76 -3.84 -6.48
N LEU A 151 -0.37 -3.40 -5.92
CA LEU A 151 -1.29 -4.27 -5.19
C LEU A 151 -1.87 -5.37 -6.08
N ILE A 152 -2.29 -5.04 -7.29
CA ILE A 152 -2.81 -6.01 -8.27
C ILE A 152 -1.73 -7.03 -8.63
N ALA A 153 -0.51 -6.58 -8.92
CA ALA A 153 0.60 -7.45 -9.29
C ALA A 153 0.93 -8.46 -8.18
N VAL A 154 1.02 -8.02 -6.93
CA VAL A 154 1.27 -8.90 -5.78
C VAL A 154 0.10 -9.88 -5.57
N THR A 155 -1.15 -9.43 -5.76
CA THR A 155 -2.33 -10.30 -5.67
C THR A 155 -2.31 -11.41 -6.72
N ILE A 156 -2.00 -11.06 -7.98
CA ILE A 156 -1.88 -12.04 -9.08
C ILE A 156 -0.72 -13.01 -8.80
N LEU A 157 0.40 -12.52 -8.30
CA LEU A 157 1.55 -13.36 -7.98
C LEU A 157 1.20 -14.38 -6.88
N CYS A 158 0.56 -13.94 -5.79
CA CYS A 158 0.08 -14.83 -4.72
C CYS A 158 -0.93 -15.86 -5.25
N PHE A 159 -1.84 -15.45 -6.12
CA PHE A 159 -2.80 -16.35 -6.74
C PHE A 159 -2.09 -17.40 -7.63
N ALA A 160 -1.17 -16.97 -8.48
CA ALA A 160 -0.39 -17.86 -9.34
C ALA A 160 0.41 -18.89 -8.53
N LEU A 161 1.06 -18.46 -7.45
CA LEU A 161 1.78 -19.36 -6.54
C LEU A 161 0.84 -20.37 -5.89
N SER A 162 -0.31 -19.93 -5.39
CA SER A 162 -1.34 -20.79 -4.81
C SER A 162 -1.82 -21.85 -5.82
N TYR A 163 -2.08 -21.43 -7.05
CA TYR A 163 -2.50 -22.32 -8.13
C TYR A 163 -1.43 -23.38 -8.47
N ILE A 164 -0.18 -22.96 -8.61
CA ILE A 164 0.94 -23.87 -8.90
C ILE A 164 1.11 -24.92 -7.78
N ILE A 165 1.03 -24.48 -6.52
CA ILE A 165 1.16 -25.39 -5.37
C ILE A 165 -0.01 -26.37 -5.33
N PHE A 166 -1.23 -25.91 -5.58
CA PHE A 166 -2.43 -26.73 -5.64
C PHE A 166 -2.31 -27.80 -6.71
N MET A 167 -1.98 -27.43 -7.96
CA MET A 167 -1.81 -28.37 -9.06
C MET A 167 -0.72 -29.41 -8.81
N ARG A 168 0.40 -29.01 -8.21
CA ARG A 168 1.50 -29.95 -7.86
C ARG A 168 1.09 -30.97 -6.80
N ARG A 169 0.19 -30.61 -5.90
CA ARG A 169 -0.33 -31.54 -4.88
C ARG A 169 -1.33 -32.52 -5.45
N GLU A 170 -2.22 -32.07 -6.32
CA GLU A 170 -3.22 -32.93 -6.96
C GLU A 170 -2.59 -33.97 -7.86
N ILE A 171 -1.58 -33.62 -8.65
CA ILE A 171 -0.85 -34.56 -9.53
C ILE A 171 -0.08 -35.62 -8.71
N ARG A 172 0.34 -35.29 -7.47
CA ARG A 172 1.12 -36.21 -6.61
C ARG A 172 0.23 -37.16 -5.82
N SER A 173 -1.05 -36.92 -5.75
CA SER A 173 -2.04 -37.76 -5.05
C SER A 173 -2.69 -38.81 -5.97
N ARG A 174 -2.45 -38.76 -7.28
CA ARG A 174 -2.78 -39.78 -8.25
C ARG A 174 -1.57 -40.70 -8.53
#